data_5f951e95b25a8b467357888907a67d17
#
_entry.id   5f951e95b25a8b467357888907a67d17
#
_cell.length_a   1.000
_cell.length_b   1.000
_cell.length_c   1.000
_cell.angle_alpha   90.00
_cell.angle_beta   90.00
_cell.angle_gamma   90.00
#
_symmetry.space_group_name_H-M   'P 1'
#
loop_
_entity.id
_entity.type
_entity.pdbx_description
1 polymer ?
#
loop_
_entity_poly.entity_id
_entity_poly.type
_entity_poly.pdbx_seq_one_letter_code
_entity_poly.pdbx_strand_id
1 'polypeptide(L)'
;MKESVYYVGLNANNAIKNEDFFAGSFTLYPTQEKGNINFLTDVPKYGDEELFSKYQEFCNNKIDELLEQNPNTKIMCFNKKAKKLCVKFKDNFTKSNDDKLVDTLNNKFEIRELVKDVVPILNYFWIDDLTLSYEEIVQKFNTTTFVVQAVTGAGGTTTYFVNNSKEYDDIKNRTGKFCISAYIKNTPLNVTAIICDDKNIVFPTSAQLILSNNKNFMYVGGDFIYGAKLSDGVKKDIAKYTENILNVVKGLGYRGIIGIDYILTSDNTVMFMEINPRFQASSFLINMELKKLGLPCLAELNYKALNGIEIAENFESVTVDFAFLNCNQNTTFSQFENVDKVTQGYYEKNPTSVYRKIYNYSVLNNDIFEHI
;
A
#
# COMPACT_ATOMS: atom_id res chain seq x y z
N MET A 1 -19.96 -27.57 10.44
CA MET A 1 -18.70 -27.04 10.96
C MET A 1 -18.61 -25.57 10.58
N LYS A 2 -18.07 -24.71 11.46
CA LYS A 2 -17.88 -23.28 11.18
C LYS A 2 -16.81 -23.13 10.10
N GLU A 3 -16.99 -22.18 9.17
CA GLU A 3 -15.98 -21.81 8.18
C GLU A 3 -14.73 -21.31 8.89
N SER A 4 -13.57 -21.81 8.52
CA SER A 4 -12.27 -21.39 9.05
C SER A 4 -11.46 -20.75 7.95
N VAL A 5 -11.00 -19.51 8.14
CA VAL A 5 -10.20 -18.79 7.14
C VAL A 5 -8.73 -18.86 7.54
N TYR A 6 -7.88 -19.32 6.62
CA TYR A 6 -6.43 -19.33 6.77
C TYR A 6 -5.78 -18.35 5.79
N TYR A 7 -4.79 -17.63 6.27
CA TYR A 7 -4.00 -16.78 5.40
C TYR A 7 -2.81 -17.55 4.80
N VAL A 8 -2.55 -17.34 3.51
CA VAL A 8 -1.34 -17.83 2.85
C VAL A 8 -0.64 -16.69 2.13
N GLY A 9 0.63 -16.50 2.42
CA GLY A 9 1.41 -15.39 1.86
C GLY A 9 2.90 -15.54 2.03
N LEU A 10 3.66 -14.54 1.55
CA LEU A 10 5.12 -14.52 1.71
C LEU A 10 5.51 -14.11 3.13
N ASN A 11 4.78 -13.18 3.69
CA ASN A 11 4.97 -12.68 5.05
C ASN A 11 3.60 -12.36 5.67
N ALA A 12 3.58 -12.25 6.98
CA ALA A 12 2.38 -11.96 7.76
C ALA A 12 2.03 -10.46 7.81
N ASN A 13 2.75 -9.63 7.07
CA ASN A 13 2.63 -8.18 7.16
C ASN A 13 1.19 -7.68 7.11
N ASN A 14 0.85 -6.86 8.07
CA ASN A 14 -0.33 -5.98 8.14
C ASN A 14 -1.69 -6.67 8.23
N ALA A 15 -1.79 -7.95 7.88
CA ALA A 15 -3.06 -8.61 7.72
C ALA A 15 -3.40 -9.56 8.87
N ILE A 16 -2.39 -10.12 9.53
CA ILE A 16 -2.56 -11.27 10.41
C ILE A 16 -2.59 -10.88 11.89
N LYS A 17 -2.31 -9.63 12.25
CA LYS A 17 -2.36 -9.16 13.65
C LYS A 17 -3.74 -9.25 14.30
N ASN A 18 -4.71 -9.88 13.62
CA ASN A 18 -6.03 -10.16 14.13
C ASN A 18 -6.27 -11.66 14.21
N GLU A 19 -5.75 -12.23 15.27
CA GLU A 19 -5.91 -13.61 15.67
C GLU A 19 -7.37 -14.08 15.74
N ASP A 20 -8.32 -13.13 15.82
CA ASP A 20 -9.73 -13.42 15.97
C ASP A 20 -10.43 -13.75 14.64
N PHE A 21 -9.89 -13.31 13.49
CA PHE A 21 -10.46 -13.58 12.17
C PHE A 21 -9.82 -14.80 11.50
N PHE A 22 -8.49 -14.90 11.49
CA PHE A 22 -7.80 -16.04 10.91
C PHE A 22 -7.67 -17.19 11.91
N ALA A 23 -8.00 -18.40 11.47
CA ALA A 23 -7.74 -19.60 12.24
C ALA A 23 -6.24 -19.95 12.31
N GLY A 24 -5.45 -19.43 11.35
CA GLY A 24 -4.00 -19.56 11.27
C GLY A 24 -3.45 -19.00 9.98
N SER A 25 -2.15 -19.11 9.80
CA SER A 25 -1.46 -18.61 8.61
C SER A 25 -0.25 -19.44 8.24
N PHE A 26 0.07 -19.45 6.94
CA PHE A 26 1.30 -20.01 6.39
C PHE A 26 2.09 -18.90 5.70
N THR A 27 3.35 -18.73 6.10
CA THR A 27 4.22 -17.72 5.51
C THR A 27 5.56 -18.30 5.12
N LEU A 28 6.11 -17.83 4.01
CA LEU A 28 7.45 -18.20 3.56
C LEU A 28 8.49 -17.70 4.57
N TYR A 29 8.37 -16.44 4.94
CA TYR A 29 9.33 -15.77 5.81
C TYR A 29 8.90 -15.81 7.28
N PRO A 30 9.86 -15.86 8.21
CA PRO A 30 9.57 -15.95 9.62
C PRO A 30 8.81 -14.72 10.13
N THR A 31 7.81 -14.98 10.95
CA THR A 31 7.08 -13.98 11.73
C THR A 31 6.82 -14.53 13.13
N GLN A 32 6.66 -13.64 14.10
CA GLN A 32 6.38 -14.01 15.50
C GLN A 32 4.87 -14.03 15.82
N GLU A 33 4.01 -13.95 14.80
CA GLU A 33 2.56 -13.96 14.99
C GLU A 33 2.08 -15.33 15.51
N LYS A 34 1.21 -15.30 16.50
CA LYS A 34 0.60 -16.50 17.06
C LYS A 34 -0.22 -17.25 16.03
N GLY A 35 -0.13 -18.58 16.00
CA GLY A 35 -0.84 -19.41 15.03
C GLY A 35 -0.26 -19.38 13.61
N ASN A 36 0.88 -18.69 13.41
CA ASN A 36 1.57 -18.70 12.13
C ASN A 36 2.57 -19.85 12.04
N ILE A 37 2.59 -20.50 10.88
CA ILE A 37 3.56 -21.53 10.54
C ILE A 37 4.49 -20.95 9.48
N ASN A 38 5.75 -20.75 9.86
CA ASN A 38 6.80 -20.27 8.96
C ASN A 38 7.40 -21.46 8.20
N PHE A 39 7.63 -21.29 6.89
CA PHE A 39 8.41 -22.26 6.11
C PHE A 39 9.91 -22.13 6.38
N LEU A 40 10.39 -20.90 6.49
CA LEU A 40 11.79 -20.60 6.76
C LEU A 40 11.99 -20.15 8.21
N THR A 41 13.10 -20.55 8.80
CA THR A 41 13.57 -20.07 10.11
C THR A 41 14.46 -18.83 9.96
N ASP A 42 15.13 -18.70 8.82
CA ASP A 42 16.04 -17.60 8.49
C ASP A 42 15.64 -16.91 7.18
N VAL A 43 16.16 -15.69 6.96
CA VAL A 43 15.87 -14.91 5.76
C VAL A 43 16.78 -15.36 4.60
N PRO A 44 16.25 -15.98 3.54
CA PRO A 44 17.03 -16.36 2.37
C PRO A 44 17.30 -15.14 1.46
N LYS A 45 18.17 -15.35 0.48
CA LYS A 45 18.31 -14.38 -0.62
C LYS A 45 17.01 -14.29 -1.41
N TYR A 46 16.60 -13.07 -1.75
CA TYR A 46 15.40 -12.80 -2.54
C TYR A 46 15.55 -13.41 -3.95
N GLY A 47 14.53 -14.12 -4.43
CA GLY A 47 14.40 -14.48 -5.85
C GLY A 47 14.79 -15.91 -6.25
N ASP A 48 14.94 -16.82 -5.30
CA ASP A 48 15.21 -18.22 -5.60
C ASP A 48 13.91 -18.96 -6.03
N GLU A 49 13.81 -19.36 -7.32
CA GLU A 49 12.65 -20.09 -7.84
C GLU A 49 12.49 -21.47 -7.18
N GLU A 50 13.60 -22.13 -6.84
CA GLU A 50 13.58 -23.41 -6.13
C GLU A 50 12.94 -23.24 -4.73
N LEU A 51 13.27 -22.16 -4.03
CA LEU A 51 12.66 -21.84 -2.76
C LEU A 51 11.14 -21.66 -2.88
N PHE A 52 10.68 -20.98 -3.93
CA PHE A 52 9.25 -20.82 -4.18
C PHE A 52 8.55 -22.15 -4.45
N SER A 53 9.17 -23.03 -5.23
CA SER A 53 8.65 -24.36 -5.50
C SER A 53 8.50 -25.20 -4.22
N LYS A 54 9.53 -25.20 -3.37
CA LYS A 54 9.50 -25.88 -2.07
C LYS A 54 8.43 -25.30 -1.14
N TYR A 55 8.29 -23.99 -1.12
CA TYR A 55 7.24 -23.33 -0.33
C TYR A 55 5.83 -23.64 -0.86
N GLN A 56 5.66 -23.72 -2.17
CA GLN A 56 4.39 -24.15 -2.78
C GLN A 56 4.02 -25.57 -2.35
N GLU A 57 4.97 -26.50 -2.38
CA GLU A 57 4.75 -27.87 -1.91
C GLU A 57 4.37 -27.90 -0.42
N PHE A 58 5.09 -27.16 0.40
CA PHE A 58 4.74 -27.01 1.82
C PHE A 58 3.32 -26.48 2.03
N CYS A 59 2.93 -25.41 1.33
CA CYS A 59 1.58 -24.85 1.42
C CYS A 59 0.53 -25.89 0.99
N ASN A 60 0.78 -26.60 -0.12
CA ASN A 60 -0.14 -27.61 -0.60
C ASN A 60 -0.36 -28.72 0.43
N ASN A 61 0.72 -29.26 1.01
CA ASN A 61 0.61 -30.32 2.03
C ASN A 61 -0.15 -29.83 3.27
N LYS A 62 0.13 -28.61 3.73
CA LYS A 62 -0.56 -28.03 4.91
C LYS A 62 -2.03 -27.74 4.65
N ILE A 63 -2.40 -27.33 3.45
CA ILE A 63 -3.80 -27.10 3.08
C ILE A 63 -4.54 -28.44 2.94
N ASP A 64 -3.94 -29.47 2.35
CA ASP A 64 -4.54 -30.81 2.30
C ASP A 64 -4.85 -31.33 3.72
N GLU A 65 -3.88 -31.24 4.66
CA GLU A 65 -4.09 -31.62 6.08
C GLU A 65 -5.26 -30.87 6.72
N LEU A 66 -5.41 -29.56 6.44
CA LEU A 66 -6.51 -28.74 6.95
C LEU A 66 -7.86 -29.13 6.36
N LEU A 67 -7.92 -29.44 5.06
CA LEU A 67 -9.15 -29.81 4.37
C LEU A 67 -9.64 -31.20 4.79
N GLU A 68 -8.72 -32.12 5.11
CA GLU A 68 -9.08 -33.41 5.71
C GLU A 68 -9.76 -33.22 7.08
N GLN A 69 -9.27 -32.25 7.89
CA GLN A 69 -9.84 -31.96 9.21
C GLN A 69 -11.15 -31.15 9.11
N ASN A 70 -11.22 -30.19 8.20
CA ASN A 70 -12.37 -29.32 7.97
C ASN A 70 -12.52 -28.97 6.48
N PRO A 71 -13.38 -29.68 5.73
CA PRO A 71 -13.62 -29.41 4.31
C PRO A 71 -14.13 -27.98 4.00
N ASN A 72 -14.67 -27.28 5.00
CA ASN A 72 -15.14 -25.90 4.86
C ASN A 72 -14.03 -24.86 5.05
N THR A 73 -12.77 -25.29 5.15
CA THR A 73 -11.63 -24.38 5.25
C THR A 73 -11.50 -23.50 4.01
N LYS A 74 -11.33 -22.20 4.22
CA LYS A 74 -11.10 -21.22 3.18
C LYS A 74 -9.69 -20.64 3.25
N ILE A 75 -9.15 -20.30 2.10
CA ILE A 75 -7.80 -19.76 1.94
C ILE A 75 -7.90 -18.32 1.47
N MET A 76 -7.30 -17.40 2.20
CA MET A 76 -7.18 -15.99 1.82
C MET A 76 -5.75 -15.66 1.39
N CYS A 77 -5.61 -15.09 0.20
CA CYS A 77 -4.35 -14.59 -0.34
C CYS A 77 -4.54 -13.12 -0.74
N PHE A 78 -3.57 -12.26 -0.39
CA PHE A 78 -3.70 -10.81 -0.66
C PHE A 78 -3.15 -10.35 -1.99
N ASN A 79 -2.48 -11.22 -2.74
CA ASN A 79 -1.92 -10.87 -4.04
C ASN A 79 -1.84 -12.09 -4.98
N LYS A 80 -1.67 -11.81 -6.26
CA LYS A 80 -1.57 -12.83 -7.31
C LYS A 80 -0.42 -13.82 -7.08
N LYS A 81 0.71 -13.36 -6.53
CA LYS A 81 1.87 -14.22 -6.27
C LYS A 81 1.56 -15.26 -5.20
N ALA A 82 0.87 -14.86 -4.14
CA ALA A 82 0.39 -15.78 -3.11
C ALA A 82 -0.68 -16.76 -3.65
N LYS A 83 -1.62 -16.29 -4.48
CA LYS A 83 -2.61 -17.18 -5.13
C LYS A 83 -1.94 -18.29 -5.97
N LYS A 84 -0.85 -17.98 -6.68
CA LYS A 84 -0.09 -18.98 -7.47
C LYS A 84 0.48 -20.11 -6.61
N LEU A 85 0.81 -19.84 -5.34
CA LEU A 85 1.30 -20.85 -4.41
C LEU A 85 0.26 -21.94 -4.09
N CYS A 86 -1.02 -21.58 -4.15
CA CYS A 86 -2.13 -22.41 -3.70
C CYS A 86 -3.13 -22.73 -4.83
N VAL A 87 -2.72 -22.64 -6.11
CA VAL A 87 -3.63 -22.78 -7.25
C VAL A 87 -4.40 -24.10 -7.28
N LYS A 88 -3.85 -25.17 -6.71
CA LYS A 88 -4.52 -26.48 -6.52
C LYS A 88 -5.85 -26.32 -5.77
N PHE A 89 -5.97 -25.35 -4.88
CA PHE A 89 -7.11 -25.13 -3.98
C PHE A 89 -7.96 -23.92 -4.36
N LYS A 90 -8.03 -23.58 -5.66
CA LYS A 90 -8.78 -22.41 -6.15
C LYS A 90 -10.24 -22.38 -5.67
N ASP A 91 -10.88 -23.54 -5.50
CA ASP A 91 -12.27 -23.66 -5.06
C ASP A 91 -12.45 -23.39 -3.55
N ASN A 92 -11.35 -23.41 -2.81
CA ASN A 92 -11.27 -23.06 -1.40
C ASN A 92 -10.86 -21.60 -1.16
N PHE A 93 -10.54 -20.84 -2.20
CA PHE A 93 -10.23 -19.43 -2.01
C PHE A 93 -11.45 -18.65 -1.53
N THR A 94 -11.19 -17.70 -0.63
CA THR A 94 -12.14 -16.63 -0.37
C THR A 94 -12.39 -15.83 -1.65
N LYS A 95 -13.56 -15.19 -1.76
CA LYS A 95 -13.82 -14.28 -2.88
C LYS A 95 -12.73 -13.21 -2.98
N SER A 96 -12.41 -12.82 -4.19
CA SER A 96 -11.46 -11.75 -4.51
C SER A 96 -11.97 -11.01 -5.74
N ASN A 97 -11.51 -9.77 -5.92
CA ASN A 97 -11.77 -9.05 -7.15
C ASN A 97 -11.15 -9.77 -8.37
N ASP A 98 -11.74 -9.52 -9.53
CA ASP A 98 -11.20 -9.99 -10.80
C ASP A 98 -9.77 -9.47 -11.00
N ASP A 99 -8.86 -10.35 -11.41
CA ASP A 99 -7.45 -10.01 -11.57
C ASP A 99 -7.20 -8.96 -12.66
N LYS A 100 -8.04 -8.92 -13.71
CA LYS A 100 -7.93 -7.92 -14.77
C LYS A 100 -8.38 -6.54 -14.25
N LEU A 101 -9.44 -6.50 -13.45
CA LEU A 101 -9.87 -5.25 -12.80
C LEU A 101 -8.78 -4.72 -11.86
N VAL A 102 -8.17 -5.60 -11.06
CA VAL A 102 -7.03 -5.23 -10.19
C VAL A 102 -5.86 -4.69 -11.01
N ASP A 103 -5.55 -5.29 -12.17
CA ASP A 103 -4.49 -4.78 -13.05
C ASP A 103 -4.83 -3.40 -13.64
N THR A 104 -6.07 -3.19 -14.07
CA THR A 104 -6.56 -1.87 -14.53
C THR A 104 -6.40 -0.80 -13.44
N LEU A 105 -6.81 -1.10 -12.20
CA LEU A 105 -6.68 -0.15 -11.08
C LEU A 105 -5.23 0.12 -10.67
N ASN A 106 -4.31 -0.84 -10.85
CA ASN A 106 -2.87 -0.64 -10.64
C ASN A 106 -2.18 0.10 -11.80
N ASN A 107 -2.82 0.19 -12.95
CA ASN A 107 -2.30 0.87 -14.12
C ASN A 107 -2.51 2.37 -13.99
N LYS A 108 -1.42 3.13 -13.77
CA LYS A 108 -1.48 4.58 -13.54
C LYS A 108 -2.11 5.36 -14.71
N PHE A 109 -1.98 4.86 -15.93
CA PHE A 109 -2.63 5.46 -17.08
C PHE A 109 -4.14 5.26 -17.02
N GLU A 110 -4.58 4.00 -16.92
CA GLU A 110 -6.00 3.66 -16.96
C GLU A 110 -6.78 4.32 -15.83
N ILE A 111 -6.23 4.26 -14.60
CA ILE A 111 -6.94 4.84 -13.46
C ILE A 111 -7.02 6.38 -13.52
N ARG A 112 -5.98 7.08 -14.00
CA ARG A 112 -6.04 8.53 -14.16
C ARG A 112 -7.09 8.94 -15.18
N GLU A 113 -7.19 8.23 -16.31
CA GLU A 113 -8.24 8.46 -17.30
C GLU A 113 -9.66 8.22 -16.75
N LEU A 114 -9.82 7.20 -15.88
CA LEU A 114 -11.11 6.88 -15.26
C LEU A 114 -11.58 7.94 -14.25
N VAL A 115 -10.65 8.61 -13.55
CA VAL A 115 -11.01 9.53 -12.45
C VAL A 115 -10.79 11.01 -12.75
N LYS A 116 -10.23 11.37 -13.92
CA LYS A 116 -9.86 12.76 -14.27
C LYS A 116 -10.99 13.78 -14.17
N ASP A 117 -12.23 13.34 -14.36
CA ASP A 117 -13.40 14.23 -14.33
C ASP A 117 -14.02 14.38 -12.93
N VAL A 118 -13.52 13.62 -11.94
CA VAL A 118 -14.08 13.57 -10.57
C VAL A 118 -13.11 14.02 -9.48
N VAL A 119 -11.82 14.16 -9.82
CA VAL A 119 -10.77 14.62 -8.91
C VAL A 119 -9.69 15.41 -9.65
N PRO A 120 -9.10 16.45 -9.05
CA PRO A 120 -7.95 17.14 -9.63
C PRO A 120 -6.76 16.19 -9.80
N ILE A 121 -6.10 16.27 -10.96
CA ILE A 121 -4.93 15.49 -11.33
C ILE A 121 -3.81 16.43 -11.77
N LEU A 122 -2.55 16.07 -11.55
CA LEU A 122 -1.40 16.80 -12.08
C LEU A 122 -1.48 16.94 -13.60
N ASN A 123 -0.94 18.04 -14.12
CA ASN A 123 -0.69 18.15 -15.56
C ASN A 123 0.39 17.12 -15.96
N TYR A 124 0.03 16.23 -16.89
CA TYR A 124 0.89 15.14 -17.34
C TYR A 124 0.65 14.84 -18.82
N PHE A 125 1.57 14.11 -19.41
CA PHE A 125 1.34 13.44 -20.68
C PHE A 125 1.96 12.02 -20.65
N TRP A 126 1.45 11.18 -21.54
CA TRP A 126 1.94 9.82 -21.72
C TRP A 126 2.80 9.74 -22.98
N ILE A 127 3.83 8.90 -22.91
CA ILE A 127 4.73 8.62 -24.03
C ILE A 127 5.08 7.13 -24.03
N ASP A 128 5.10 6.54 -25.22
CA ASP A 128 5.64 5.22 -25.43
C ASP A 128 7.13 5.39 -25.76
N ASP A 129 7.98 4.81 -24.91
CA ASP A 129 9.41 5.04 -24.85
C ASP A 129 9.79 6.53 -24.61
N LEU A 130 10.95 6.81 -24.07
CA LEU A 130 11.39 8.17 -23.77
C LEU A 130 12.05 8.82 -25.00
N THR A 131 11.24 9.08 -26.04
CA THR A 131 11.68 9.58 -27.36
C THR A 131 11.87 11.10 -27.42
N LEU A 132 11.26 11.85 -26.50
CA LEU A 132 11.44 13.31 -26.42
C LEU A 132 12.81 13.65 -25.80
N SER A 133 13.40 14.77 -26.24
CA SER A 133 14.55 15.35 -25.58
C SER A 133 14.17 16.00 -24.24
N TYR A 134 15.16 16.24 -23.37
CA TYR A 134 14.98 16.99 -22.12
C TYR A 134 14.38 18.37 -22.40
N GLU A 135 14.88 19.09 -23.42
CA GLU A 135 14.45 20.43 -23.80
C GLU A 135 13.00 20.46 -24.24
N GLU A 136 12.54 19.48 -25.01
CA GLU A 136 11.13 19.36 -25.45
C GLU A 136 10.20 19.17 -24.24
N ILE A 137 10.62 18.37 -23.24
CA ILE A 137 9.85 18.18 -22.01
C ILE A 137 9.79 19.46 -21.18
N VAL A 138 10.95 20.13 -21.01
CA VAL A 138 11.05 21.43 -20.32
C VAL A 138 10.13 22.46 -20.97
N GLN A 139 10.12 22.53 -22.30
CA GLN A 139 9.23 23.44 -23.03
C GLN A 139 7.75 23.13 -22.81
N LYS A 140 7.36 21.85 -22.77
CA LYS A 140 5.95 21.43 -22.54
C LYS A 140 5.43 21.86 -21.18
N PHE A 141 6.25 21.78 -20.13
CA PHE A 141 5.84 22.08 -18.75
C PHE A 141 6.26 23.47 -18.27
N ASN A 142 7.09 24.18 -19.05
CA ASN A 142 7.71 25.45 -18.63
C ASN A 142 8.44 25.34 -17.28
N THR A 143 9.10 24.20 -17.06
CA THR A 143 9.91 23.93 -15.85
C THR A 143 11.05 22.99 -16.19
N THR A 144 12.21 23.19 -15.53
CA THR A 144 13.38 22.30 -15.68
C THR A 144 13.27 21.02 -14.85
N THR A 145 12.30 20.95 -13.94
CA THR A 145 12.15 19.84 -13.01
C THR A 145 10.85 19.07 -13.28
N PHE A 146 10.98 17.78 -13.53
CA PHE A 146 9.85 16.91 -13.81
C PHE A 146 10.04 15.49 -13.27
N VAL A 147 8.97 14.72 -13.27
CA VAL A 147 8.95 13.33 -12.81
C VAL A 147 8.58 12.42 -13.98
N VAL A 148 9.33 11.34 -14.14
CA VAL A 148 9.04 10.25 -15.10
C VAL A 148 8.65 9.01 -14.32
N GLN A 149 7.46 8.47 -14.60
CA GLN A 149 6.93 7.27 -13.94
C GLN A 149 6.56 6.20 -14.95
N ALA A 150 6.98 4.96 -14.74
CA ALA A 150 6.42 3.84 -15.51
C ALA A 150 4.93 3.61 -15.13
N VAL A 151 4.18 3.03 -16.07
CA VAL A 151 2.74 2.74 -15.92
C VAL A 151 2.45 1.90 -14.69
N THR A 152 3.31 0.94 -14.39
CA THR A 152 3.21 0.06 -13.21
C THR A 152 4.47 0.15 -12.37
N GLY A 153 4.32 -0.02 -11.06
CA GLY A 153 5.43 0.00 -10.11
C GLY A 153 4.92 0.17 -8.68
N ALA A 154 5.77 -0.05 -7.71
CA ALA A 154 5.46 0.12 -6.29
C ALA A 154 6.66 0.70 -5.54
N GLY A 155 6.38 1.45 -4.44
CA GLY A 155 7.41 1.96 -3.53
C GLY A 155 8.39 2.93 -4.17
N GLY A 156 8.02 3.60 -5.27
CA GLY A 156 8.87 4.59 -5.95
C GLY A 156 9.95 4.00 -6.87
N THR A 157 10.06 2.68 -6.98
CA THR A 157 11.15 2.01 -7.73
C THR A 157 11.19 2.31 -9.23
N THR A 158 10.08 2.77 -9.80
CA THR A 158 9.92 3.12 -11.22
C THR A 158 9.58 4.60 -11.41
N THR A 159 9.90 5.42 -10.43
CA THR A 159 9.70 6.89 -10.45
C THR A 159 11.06 7.57 -10.44
N TYR A 160 11.29 8.41 -11.42
CA TYR A 160 12.54 9.13 -11.62
C TYR A 160 12.32 10.63 -11.52
N PHE A 161 13.10 11.27 -10.68
CA PHE A 161 13.13 12.71 -10.55
C PHE A 161 14.23 13.27 -11.46
N VAL A 162 13.88 14.26 -12.27
CA VAL A 162 14.77 14.83 -13.29
C VAL A 162 14.86 16.35 -13.08
N ASN A 163 16.07 16.84 -12.78
CA ASN A 163 16.38 18.27 -12.62
C ASN A 163 17.19 18.85 -13.78
N ASN A 164 17.83 18.00 -14.55
CA ASN A 164 18.75 18.43 -15.61
C ASN A 164 18.87 17.36 -16.70
N SER A 165 19.44 17.74 -17.85
CA SER A 165 19.59 16.86 -19.00
C SER A 165 20.42 15.60 -18.72
N LYS A 166 21.44 15.69 -17.85
CA LYS A 166 22.28 14.55 -17.49
C LYS A 166 21.48 13.47 -16.75
N GLU A 167 20.62 13.85 -15.82
CA GLU A 167 19.74 12.91 -15.12
C GLU A 167 18.71 12.27 -16.05
N TYR A 168 18.24 13.03 -17.05
CA TYR A 168 17.38 12.50 -18.09
C TYR A 168 18.13 11.50 -18.99
N ASP A 169 19.36 11.77 -19.36
CA ASP A 169 20.21 10.88 -20.14
C ASP A 169 20.42 9.51 -19.47
N ASP A 170 20.44 9.47 -18.14
CA ASP A 170 20.56 8.20 -17.37
C ASP A 170 19.34 7.28 -17.55
N ILE A 171 18.18 7.82 -17.95
CA ILE A 171 16.91 7.08 -18.06
C ILE A 171 16.33 7.02 -19.48
N LYS A 172 16.73 7.89 -20.40
CA LYS A 172 16.11 8.05 -21.73
C LYS A 172 16.10 6.80 -22.61
N ASN A 173 17.00 5.83 -22.34
CA ASN A 173 17.06 4.57 -23.09
C ASN A 173 16.12 3.49 -22.53
N ARG A 174 15.30 3.82 -21.52
CA ARG A 174 14.30 2.91 -20.98
C ARG A 174 13.14 2.78 -21.93
N THR A 175 12.68 1.56 -22.13
CA THR A 175 11.55 1.22 -22.99
C THR A 175 10.27 1.00 -22.17
N GLY A 176 9.13 1.23 -22.80
CA GLY A 176 7.81 1.03 -22.21
C GLY A 176 7.00 2.32 -22.18
N LYS A 177 5.85 2.28 -21.56
CA LYS A 177 4.95 3.43 -21.43
C LYS A 177 5.25 4.22 -20.16
N PHE A 178 5.44 5.52 -20.29
CA PHE A 178 5.78 6.42 -19.19
C PHE A 178 4.78 7.57 -19.09
N CYS A 179 4.52 7.97 -17.85
CA CYS A 179 3.89 9.24 -17.51
C CYS A 179 4.98 10.26 -17.20
N ILE A 180 4.92 11.40 -17.83
CA ILE A 180 5.77 12.55 -17.50
C ILE A 180 4.88 13.66 -16.94
N SER A 181 5.25 14.22 -15.78
CA SER A 181 4.54 15.31 -15.13
C SER A 181 5.52 16.36 -14.61
N ALA A 182 5.10 17.63 -14.58
CA ALA A 182 5.86 18.65 -13.89
C ALA A 182 6.04 18.26 -12.42
N TYR A 183 7.22 18.49 -11.86
CA TYR A 183 7.40 18.34 -10.42
C TYR A 183 6.77 19.52 -9.69
N ILE A 184 5.97 19.23 -8.69
CA ILE A 184 5.41 20.21 -7.76
C ILE A 184 5.82 19.82 -6.36
N LYS A 185 6.41 20.76 -5.61
CA LYS A 185 6.71 20.52 -4.18
C LYS A 185 5.41 20.22 -3.45
N ASN A 186 5.37 19.09 -2.75
CA ASN A 186 4.14 18.58 -2.16
C ASN A 186 4.40 17.74 -0.92
N THR A 187 3.34 17.49 -0.15
CA THR A 187 3.27 16.44 0.87
C THR A 187 2.44 15.29 0.32
N PRO A 188 3.02 14.10 0.13
CA PRO A 188 2.26 12.94 -0.30
C PRO A 188 1.35 12.44 0.82
N LEU A 189 0.08 12.18 0.49
CA LEU A 189 -0.95 11.72 1.42
C LEU A 189 -1.49 10.36 0.99
N ASN A 190 -2.05 9.63 1.95
CA ASN A 190 -2.66 8.34 1.71
C ASN A 190 -3.96 8.17 2.50
N VAL A 191 -4.94 7.53 1.86
CA VAL A 191 -6.21 7.14 2.46
C VAL A 191 -6.43 5.66 2.22
N THR A 192 -6.80 4.91 3.26
CA THR A 192 -7.28 3.52 3.15
C THR A 192 -8.81 3.51 3.25
N ALA A 193 -9.47 2.73 2.40
CA ALA A 193 -10.91 2.56 2.44
C ALA A 193 -11.33 1.10 2.18
N ILE A 194 -12.59 0.78 2.52
CA ILE A 194 -13.27 -0.47 2.17
C ILE A 194 -14.51 -0.11 1.34
N ILE A 195 -14.62 -0.65 0.13
CA ILE A 195 -15.79 -0.51 -0.73
C ILE A 195 -16.75 -1.65 -0.46
N CYS A 196 -17.96 -1.34 0.06
CA CYS A 196 -19.05 -2.29 0.28
C CYS A 196 -20.18 -2.05 -0.71
N ASP A 197 -21.18 -2.94 -0.73
CA ASP A 197 -22.35 -2.78 -1.61
C ASP A 197 -23.22 -1.58 -1.21
N ASP A 198 -23.43 -1.39 0.08
CA ASP A 198 -24.31 -0.37 0.66
C ASP A 198 -23.59 0.94 0.99
N LYS A 199 -22.34 0.88 1.45
CA LYS A 199 -21.56 2.04 1.90
C LYS A 199 -20.08 1.91 1.58
N ASN A 200 -19.33 3.00 1.74
CA ASN A 200 -17.87 2.99 1.78
C ASN A 200 -17.42 3.29 3.21
N ILE A 201 -16.36 2.62 3.66
CA ILE A 201 -15.73 2.88 4.96
C ILE A 201 -14.39 3.54 4.64
N VAL A 202 -14.20 4.77 5.11
CA VAL A 202 -12.97 5.55 4.87
C VAL A 202 -12.24 5.73 6.19
N PHE A 203 -10.97 5.38 6.22
CA PHE A 203 -10.11 5.50 7.39
C PHE A 203 -9.33 6.81 7.39
N PRO A 204 -8.75 7.22 8.54
CA PRO A 204 -7.99 8.45 8.65
C PRO A 204 -6.90 8.60 7.59
N THR A 205 -6.71 9.83 7.12
CA THR A 205 -5.63 10.20 6.20
C THR A 205 -4.28 10.13 6.91
N SER A 206 -3.27 9.62 6.24
CA SER A 206 -1.87 9.72 6.68
C SER A 206 -1.02 10.47 5.64
N ALA A 207 0.02 11.17 6.09
CA ALA A 207 1.08 11.58 5.20
C ALA A 207 2.01 10.40 4.92
N GLN A 208 2.51 10.28 3.69
CA GLN A 208 3.53 9.30 3.34
C GLN A 208 4.92 9.90 3.60
N LEU A 209 5.78 9.13 4.25
CA LEU A 209 7.17 9.50 4.49
C LEU A 209 8.02 8.94 3.35
N ILE A 210 8.52 9.83 2.52
CA ILE A 210 9.27 9.49 1.31
C ILE A 210 10.66 10.12 1.40
N LEU A 211 11.70 9.29 1.31
CA LEU A 211 13.08 9.77 1.18
C LEU A 211 13.42 9.88 -0.30
N SER A 212 14.06 10.99 -0.66
CA SER A 212 14.70 11.18 -1.96
C SER A 212 16.22 11.04 -1.80
N ASN A 213 16.85 10.22 -2.62
CA ASN A 213 18.31 10.05 -2.67
C ASN A 213 18.91 10.61 -3.98
N ASN A 214 18.41 11.73 -4.46
CA ASN A 214 18.77 12.39 -5.72
C ASN A 214 18.42 11.65 -7.01
N LYS A 215 17.99 10.37 -6.96
CA LYS A 215 17.65 9.57 -8.16
C LYS A 215 16.33 8.84 -8.02
N ASN A 216 15.94 8.45 -6.80
CA ASN A 216 14.77 7.62 -6.56
C ASN A 216 14.00 8.12 -5.34
N PHE A 217 12.70 7.91 -5.37
CA PHE A 217 11.84 8.08 -4.22
C PHE A 217 11.67 6.74 -3.49
N MET A 218 11.88 6.71 -2.18
CA MET A 218 11.71 5.52 -1.37
C MET A 218 10.69 5.78 -0.27
N TYR A 219 9.60 5.03 -0.29
CA TYR A 219 8.62 5.04 0.79
C TYR A 219 9.24 4.43 2.06
N VAL A 220 9.25 5.18 3.15
CA VAL A 220 9.83 4.75 4.42
C VAL A 220 8.86 4.75 5.58
N GLY A 221 7.63 5.22 5.43
CA GLY A 221 6.66 5.21 6.52
C GLY A 221 5.42 6.04 6.27
N GLY A 222 4.66 6.26 7.34
CA GLY A 222 3.44 7.08 7.32
C GLY A 222 3.20 7.80 8.64
N ASP A 223 2.54 8.94 8.56
CA ASP A 223 2.25 9.83 9.70
C ASP A 223 0.77 10.20 9.72
N PHE A 224 -0.01 9.51 10.56
CA PHE A 224 -1.43 9.80 10.74
C PHE A 224 -1.65 11.04 11.61
N ILE A 225 -0.70 11.35 12.50
CA ILE A 225 -0.78 12.54 13.36
C ILE A 225 -0.68 13.81 12.51
N TYR A 226 0.18 13.82 11.48
CA TYR A 226 0.22 14.88 10.49
C TYR A 226 -1.12 14.97 9.73
N GLY A 227 -1.66 13.83 9.27
CA GLY A 227 -2.95 13.77 8.59
C GLY A 227 -4.08 14.34 9.43
N ALA A 228 -4.10 14.07 10.73
CA ALA A 228 -5.09 14.61 11.66
C ALA A 228 -5.01 16.14 11.84
N LYS A 229 -3.83 16.74 11.61
CA LYS A 229 -3.59 18.20 11.71
C LYS A 229 -3.85 18.97 10.43
N LEU A 230 -4.18 18.30 9.31
CA LEU A 230 -4.57 18.99 8.07
C LEU A 230 -5.73 19.95 8.31
N SER A 231 -5.77 21.06 7.57
CA SER A 231 -6.86 22.03 7.68
C SER A 231 -8.21 21.40 7.33
N ASP A 232 -9.29 21.93 7.85
CA ASP A 232 -10.64 21.42 7.61
C ASP A 232 -11.02 21.49 6.11
N GLY A 233 -10.53 22.51 5.38
CA GLY A 233 -10.71 22.62 3.93
C GLY A 233 -10.06 21.44 3.20
N VAL A 234 -8.81 21.14 3.50
CA VAL A 234 -8.06 20.01 2.90
C VAL A 234 -8.73 18.69 3.26
N LYS A 235 -9.12 18.47 4.52
CA LYS A 235 -9.85 17.25 4.93
C LYS A 235 -11.14 17.05 4.16
N LYS A 236 -11.90 18.14 3.97
CA LYS A 236 -13.16 18.13 3.21
C LYS A 236 -12.93 17.76 1.74
N ASP A 237 -11.88 18.30 1.12
CA ASP A 237 -11.52 17.98 -0.26
C ASP A 237 -11.09 16.52 -0.39
N ILE A 238 -10.23 16.01 0.52
CA ILE A 238 -9.83 14.60 0.55
C ILE A 238 -11.06 13.70 0.68
N ALA A 239 -11.96 13.98 1.61
CA ALA A 239 -13.18 13.18 1.81
C ALA A 239 -14.05 13.16 0.55
N LYS A 240 -14.30 14.33 -0.06
CA LYS A 240 -15.08 14.47 -1.29
C LYS A 240 -14.44 13.69 -2.45
N TYR A 241 -13.14 13.87 -2.68
CA TYR A 241 -12.45 13.23 -3.79
C TYR A 241 -12.32 11.72 -3.59
N THR A 242 -12.09 11.29 -2.34
CA THR A 242 -12.10 9.87 -1.98
C THR A 242 -13.45 9.25 -2.33
N GLU A 243 -14.57 9.83 -1.87
CA GLU A 243 -15.90 9.30 -2.15
C GLU A 243 -16.19 9.24 -3.66
N ASN A 244 -15.82 10.27 -4.43
CA ASN A 244 -15.98 10.29 -5.88
C ASN A 244 -15.20 9.14 -6.55
N ILE A 245 -13.93 8.93 -6.17
CA ILE A 245 -13.09 7.84 -6.69
C ILE A 245 -13.67 6.48 -6.31
N LEU A 246 -14.07 6.30 -5.05
CA LEU A 246 -14.66 5.04 -4.58
C LEU A 246 -15.93 4.69 -5.36
N ASN A 247 -16.77 5.68 -5.69
CA ASN A 247 -17.97 5.46 -6.48
C ASN A 247 -17.66 5.05 -7.93
N VAL A 248 -16.64 5.63 -8.57
CA VAL A 248 -16.15 5.20 -9.89
C VAL A 248 -15.67 3.75 -9.81
N VAL A 249 -14.81 3.43 -8.87
CA VAL A 249 -14.22 2.10 -8.70
C VAL A 249 -15.27 1.04 -8.32
N LYS A 250 -16.23 1.41 -7.47
CA LYS A 250 -17.40 0.59 -7.12
C LYS A 250 -18.26 0.27 -8.35
N GLY A 251 -18.45 1.25 -9.23
CA GLY A 251 -19.18 1.09 -10.50
C GLY A 251 -18.53 0.11 -11.47
N LEU A 252 -17.19 -0.08 -11.38
CA LEU A 252 -16.45 -1.10 -12.12
C LEU A 252 -16.59 -2.51 -11.52
N GLY A 253 -17.27 -2.67 -10.40
CA GLY A 253 -17.47 -3.95 -9.71
C GLY A 253 -16.44 -4.28 -8.64
N TYR A 254 -15.51 -3.39 -8.32
CA TYR A 254 -14.53 -3.60 -7.25
C TYR A 254 -15.20 -3.56 -5.87
N ARG A 255 -14.79 -4.45 -4.99
CA ARG A 255 -15.18 -4.48 -3.57
C ARG A 255 -13.97 -4.76 -2.68
N GLY A 256 -14.06 -4.36 -1.41
CA GLY A 256 -13.01 -4.61 -0.41
C GLY A 256 -12.01 -3.47 -0.29
N ILE A 257 -10.83 -3.82 0.21
CA ILE A 257 -9.82 -2.85 0.63
C ILE A 257 -9.14 -2.17 -0.57
N ILE A 258 -8.96 -0.86 -0.44
CA ILE A 258 -8.31 -0.02 -1.43
C ILE A 258 -7.53 1.09 -0.72
N GLY A 259 -6.38 1.47 -1.26
CA GLY A 259 -5.65 2.66 -0.89
C GLY A 259 -5.69 3.69 -2.00
N ILE A 260 -5.76 4.96 -1.65
CA ILE A 260 -5.75 6.08 -2.58
C ILE A 260 -4.64 7.04 -2.16
N ASP A 261 -3.76 7.34 -3.09
CA ASP A 261 -2.64 8.25 -2.86
C ASP A 261 -2.93 9.61 -3.50
N TYR A 262 -2.69 10.66 -2.72
CA TYR A 262 -2.82 12.06 -3.11
C TYR A 262 -1.49 12.79 -2.91
N ILE A 263 -1.42 13.98 -3.46
CA ILE A 263 -0.45 15.00 -3.06
C ILE A 263 -1.18 16.24 -2.58
N LEU A 264 -0.61 16.88 -1.56
CA LEU A 264 -1.02 18.19 -1.07
C LEU A 264 0.05 19.19 -1.47
N THR A 265 -0.30 20.14 -2.31
CA THR A 265 0.59 21.20 -2.78
C THR A 265 0.72 22.32 -1.73
N SER A 266 1.69 23.21 -1.89
CA SER A 266 1.94 24.33 -0.96
C SER A 266 0.79 25.34 -0.88
N ASP A 267 -0.08 25.39 -1.90
CA ASP A 267 -1.30 26.22 -1.92
C ASP A 267 -2.54 25.49 -1.40
N ASN A 268 -2.33 24.35 -0.73
CA ASN A 268 -3.37 23.47 -0.17
C ASN A 268 -4.30 22.82 -1.20
N THR A 269 -3.86 22.68 -2.45
CA THR A 269 -4.61 21.90 -3.46
C THR A 269 -4.33 20.41 -3.29
N VAL A 270 -5.39 19.61 -3.21
CA VAL A 270 -5.30 18.14 -3.17
C VAL A 270 -5.44 17.58 -4.58
N MET A 271 -4.47 16.76 -5.02
CA MET A 271 -4.48 16.12 -6.34
C MET A 271 -4.30 14.62 -6.22
N PHE A 272 -5.00 13.87 -7.06
CA PHE A 272 -4.91 12.42 -7.14
C PHE A 272 -3.62 11.95 -7.81
N MET A 273 -3.04 10.86 -7.29
CA MET A 273 -1.83 10.26 -7.82
C MET A 273 -2.04 8.84 -8.34
N GLU A 274 -2.50 7.93 -7.47
CA GLU A 274 -2.69 6.52 -7.83
C GLU A 274 -3.66 5.81 -6.89
N ILE A 275 -4.10 4.64 -7.32
CA ILE A 275 -4.84 3.68 -6.50
C ILE A 275 -3.96 2.46 -6.22
N ASN A 276 -4.09 1.96 -5.00
CA ASN A 276 -3.50 0.70 -4.54
C ASN A 276 -4.64 -0.27 -4.18
N PRO A 277 -5.11 -1.16 -5.09
CA PRO A 277 -6.23 -2.07 -4.83
C PRO A 277 -5.77 -3.26 -3.96
N ARG A 278 -5.27 -2.96 -2.76
CA ARG A 278 -4.64 -3.89 -1.82
C ARG A 278 -4.44 -3.29 -0.44
N PHE A 279 -4.07 -4.14 0.51
CA PHE A 279 -3.52 -3.69 1.79
C PHE A 279 -2.26 -2.83 1.57
N GLN A 280 -2.13 -1.78 2.34
CA GLN A 280 -1.00 -0.85 2.30
C GLN A 280 -0.08 -1.04 3.52
N ALA A 281 1.10 -0.45 3.46
CA ALA A 281 2.06 -0.53 4.56
C ALA A 281 1.52 0.10 5.86
N SER A 282 0.63 1.10 5.76
CA SER A 282 -0.03 1.77 6.88
C SER A 282 -1.18 0.97 7.51
N SER A 283 -1.68 -0.08 6.85
CA SER A 283 -2.86 -0.85 7.30
C SER A 283 -2.72 -1.45 8.70
N PHE A 284 -1.50 -1.75 9.15
CA PHE A 284 -1.28 -2.32 10.48
C PHE A 284 -1.62 -1.34 11.61
N LEU A 285 -1.39 -0.03 11.44
CA LEU A 285 -1.77 0.97 12.45
C LEU A 285 -3.29 1.12 12.55
N ILE A 286 -3.97 1.07 11.41
CA ILE A 286 -5.44 1.05 11.39
C ILE A 286 -5.94 -0.20 12.13
N ASN A 287 -5.36 -1.37 11.85
CA ASN A 287 -5.72 -2.62 12.55
C ASN A 287 -5.46 -2.54 14.06
N MET A 288 -4.38 -1.88 14.51
CA MET A 288 -4.12 -1.69 15.93
C MET A 288 -5.24 -0.90 16.61
N GLU A 289 -5.71 0.18 15.99
CA GLU A 289 -6.80 0.98 16.53
C GLU A 289 -8.16 0.25 16.46
N LEU A 290 -8.45 -0.44 15.35
CA LEU A 290 -9.65 -1.28 15.25
C LEU A 290 -9.72 -2.31 16.36
N LYS A 291 -8.61 -3.01 16.63
CA LYS A 291 -8.52 -3.98 17.74
C LYS A 291 -8.75 -3.32 19.11
N LYS A 292 -8.15 -2.17 19.36
CA LYS A 292 -8.32 -1.41 20.60
C LYS A 292 -9.78 -0.98 20.83
N LEU A 293 -10.49 -0.68 19.76
CA LEU A 293 -11.91 -0.29 19.78
C LEU A 293 -12.87 -1.52 19.77
N GLY A 294 -12.36 -2.74 19.69
CA GLY A 294 -13.17 -3.96 19.56
C GLY A 294 -13.89 -4.08 18.22
N LEU A 295 -13.40 -3.40 17.18
CA LEU A 295 -13.95 -3.42 15.82
C LEU A 295 -13.32 -4.53 14.97
N PRO A 296 -14.04 -5.02 13.92
CA PRO A 296 -13.49 -5.98 12.98
C PRO A 296 -12.22 -5.46 12.30
N CYS A 297 -11.27 -6.35 12.05
CA CYS A 297 -10.03 -6.01 11.37
C CYS A 297 -10.23 -5.74 9.87
N LEU A 298 -9.25 -5.08 9.25
CA LEU A 298 -9.29 -4.81 7.81
C LEU A 298 -9.41 -6.09 6.96
N ALA A 299 -8.84 -7.22 7.39
CA ALA A 299 -8.97 -8.49 6.68
C ALA A 299 -10.41 -9.03 6.75
N GLU A 300 -11.05 -8.95 7.91
CA GLU A 300 -12.45 -9.33 8.09
C GLU A 300 -13.37 -8.38 7.31
N LEU A 301 -13.15 -7.06 7.38
CA LEU A 301 -13.90 -6.08 6.62
C LEU A 301 -13.78 -6.31 5.11
N ASN A 302 -12.56 -6.60 4.62
CA ASN A 302 -12.33 -6.96 3.22
C ASN A 302 -13.09 -8.25 2.82
N TYR A 303 -13.08 -9.26 3.69
CA TYR A 303 -13.82 -10.50 3.48
C TYR A 303 -15.34 -10.25 3.42
N LYS A 304 -15.88 -9.50 4.38
CA LYS A 304 -17.31 -9.15 4.42
C LYS A 304 -17.72 -8.39 3.16
N ALA A 305 -16.97 -7.36 2.78
CA ALA A 305 -17.23 -6.56 1.58
C ALA A 305 -17.24 -7.38 0.29
N LEU A 306 -16.24 -8.27 0.11
CA LEU A 306 -16.16 -9.15 -1.06
C LEU A 306 -17.29 -10.20 -1.13
N ASN A 307 -17.85 -10.56 0.02
CA ASN A 307 -18.93 -11.54 0.10
C ASN A 307 -20.33 -10.91 0.16
N GLY A 308 -20.45 -9.58 0.12
CA GLY A 308 -21.72 -8.88 0.27
C GLY A 308 -22.34 -9.05 1.66
N ILE A 309 -21.51 -9.27 2.68
CA ILE A 309 -21.95 -9.39 4.07
C ILE A 309 -22.02 -7.98 4.66
N GLU A 310 -23.17 -7.65 5.24
CA GLU A 310 -23.39 -6.35 5.89
C GLU A 310 -22.35 -6.07 6.99
N ILE A 311 -21.87 -4.85 7.03
CA ILE A 311 -20.98 -4.33 8.05
C ILE A 311 -21.75 -3.31 8.87
N ALA A 312 -22.29 -3.75 10.01
CA ALA A 312 -23.17 -2.92 10.85
C ALA A 312 -22.42 -1.88 11.69
N GLU A 313 -21.13 -2.10 11.93
CA GLU A 313 -20.30 -1.30 12.81
C GLU A 313 -20.10 0.14 12.26
N ASN A 314 -19.97 1.11 13.15
CA ASN A 314 -19.62 2.50 12.84
C ASN A 314 -18.11 2.72 13.02
N PHE A 315 -17.47 3.34 12.04
CA PHE A 315 -16.03 3.62 12.00
C PHE A 315 -15.68 5.10 12.07
N GLU A 316 -16.64 5.99 12.23
CA GLU A 316 -16.43 7.46 12.29
C GLU A 316 -15.53 7.89 13.45
N SER A 317 -15.52 7.12 14.54
CA SER A 317 -14.69 7.39 15.72
C SER A 317 -13.26 6.86 15.62
N VAL A 318 -12.92 6.17 14.53
CA VAL A 318 -11.57 5.61 14.36
C VAL A 318 -10.58 6.74 14.10
N THR A 319 -9.67 6.94 15.04
CA THR A 319 -8.51 7.83 14.90
C THR A 319 -7.23 7.01 15.00
N VAL A 320 -6.16 7.44 14.35
CA VAL A 320 -4.85 6.80 14.44
C VAL A 320 -3.84 7.84 14.91
N ASP A 321 -3.45 7.76 16.19
CA ASP A 321 -2.56 8.73 16.83
C ASP A 321 -1.10 8.26 16.82
N PHE A 322 -0.66 7.76 15.67
CA PHE A 322 0.68 7.22 15.48
C PHE A 322 1.29 7.63 14.14
N ALA A 323 2.61 7.69 14.13
CA ALA A 323 3.45 7.67 12.94
C ALA A 323 4.33 6.42 12.96
N PHE A 324 4.87 6.01 11.82
CA PHE A 324 5.82 4.89 11.77
C PHE A 324 6.87 5.09 10.70
N LEU A 325 8.05 4.52 10.93
CA LEU A 325 9.14 4.39 9.98
C LEU A 325 9.53 2.94 9.76
N ASN A 326 9.70 2.55 8.51
CA ASN A 326 10.30 1.29 8.11
C ASN A 326 11.82 1.51 7.97
N CYS A 327 12.61 0.75 8.70
CA CYS A 327 14.06 0.88 8.71
C CYS A 327 14.67 -0.45 8.35
N ASN A 328 15.60 -0.50 7.39
CA ASN A 328 16.40 -1.70 7.17
C ASN A 328 17.72 -1.59 7.95
N GLN A 329 18.43 -2.72 8.14
CA GLN A 329 19.69 -2.75 8.88
C GLN A 329 20.80 -1.88 8.27
N ASN A 330 20.69 -1.57 6.96
CA ASN A 330 21.67 -0.78 6.22
C ASN A 330 21.23 0.68 6.05
N THR A 331 20.01 1.04 6.44
CA THR A 331 19.63 2.44 6.54
C THR A 331 20.32 2.97 7.78
N THR A 332 21.46 3.59 7.60
CA THR A 332 22.14 4.28 8.68
C THR A 332 21.16 5.28 9.28
N PHE A 333 20.72 5.00 10.48
CA PHE A 333 19.89 5.88 11.31
C PHE A 333 20.53 7.24 11.58
N SER A 334 21.75 7.49 11.11
CA SER A 334 22.43 8.77 11.23
C SER A 334 21.61 9.95 10.71
N GLN A 335 20.73 9.71 9.73
CA GLN A 335 19.74 10.69 9.29
C GLN A 335 18.53 10.81 10.25
N PHE A 336 18.37 9.85 11.18
CA PHE A 336 17.25 9.77 12.11
C PHE A 336 17.72 9.78 13.58
N GLU A 337 19.00 10.00 13.86
CA GLU A 337 19.57 9.97 15.23
C GLU A 337 19.00 11.06 16.13
N ASN A 338 18.49 12.15 15.54
CA ASN A 338 17.80 13.21 16.28
C ASN A 338 16.31 12.92 16.54
N VAL A 339 15.77 11.84 15.98
CA VAL A 339 14.43 11.38 16.35
C VAL A 339 14.57 10.67 17.69
N ASP A 340 14.21 11.37 18.75
CA ASP A 340 14.34 10.92 20.13
C ASP A 340 13.89 9.48 20.37
N LYS A 341 14.59 8.82 21.29
CA LYS A 341 14.38 7.42 21.66
C LYS A 341 12.91 7.12 21.83
N VAL A 342 12.42 6.23 20.98
CA VAL A 342 11.05 5.72 21.00
C VAL A 342 10.69 5.26 22.40
N THR A 343 9.71 5.89 22.99
CA THR A 343 9.21 5.53 24.33
C THR A 343 8.32 4.29 24.32
N GLN A 344 7.81 3.90 23.14
CA GLN A 344 7.08 2.64 22.93
C GLN A 344 7.52 2.07 21.57
N GLY A 345 8.54 1.21 21.57
CA GLY A 345 9.02 0.54 20.36
C GLY A 345 8.30 -0.78 20.16
N TYR A 346 7.44 -0.86 19.17
CA TYR A 346 7.06 -2.12 18.58
C TYR A 346 8.09 -2.44 17.48
N TYR A 347 8.84 -3.53 17.68
CA TYR A 347 9.78 -4.01 16.68
C TYR A 347 9.17 -5.19 15.94
N GLU A 348 8.82 -5.01 14.69
CA GLU A 348 8.51 -6.11 13.80
C GLU A 348 9.73 -6.37 12.91
N LYS A 349 10.36 -7.53 13.08
CA LYS A 349 11.40 -7.97 12.14
C LYS A 349 10.74 -8.50 10.89
N ASN A 350 10.81 -7.72 9.82
CA ASN A 350 10.44 -8.19 8.49
C ASN A 350 11.61 -9.02 7.91
N PRO A 351 11.36 -10.06 7.12
CA PRO A 351 12.37 -10.89 6.47
C PRO A 351 13.36 -10.13 5.59
N THR A 352 13.03 -8.94 5.13
CA THR A 352 13.95 -8.04 4.42
C THR A 352 14.83 -7.22 5.38
N SER A 353 14.91 -7.61 6.65
CA SER A 353 15.62 -6.86 7.70
C SER A 353 15.05 -5.46 7.95
N VAL A 354 13.76 -5.27 7.66
CA VAL A 354 13.06 -4.03 7.94
C VAL A 354 12.51 -4.06 9.36
N TYR A 355 12.87 -3.06 10.13
CA TYR A 355 12.28 -2.79 11.44
C TYR A 355 11.25 -1.68 11.29
N ARG A 356 10.10 -1.80 11.96
CA ARG A 356 9.17 -0.70 12.13
C ARG A 356 9.40 -0.05 13.48
N LYS A 357 9.55 1.26 13.45
CA LYS A 357 9.46 2.10 14.64
C LYS A 357 8.13 2.83 14.62
N ILE A 358 7.40 2.80 15.74
CA ILE A 358 6.12 3.49 15.90
C ILE A 358 6.34 4.63 16.86
N TYR A 359 5.78 5.78 16.53
CA TYR A 359 5.92 7.03 17.26
C TYR A 359 4.53 7.54 17.65
N ASN A 360 4.39 8.08 18.85
CA ASN A 360 3.18 8.77 19.32
C ASN A 360 3.22 10.28 19.09
N TYR A 361 4.08 10.74 18.19
CA TYR A 361 4.21 12.12 17.74
C TYR A 361 4.45 12.17 16.23
N SER A 362 4.14 13.33 15.61
CA SER A 362 4.34 13.50 14.16
C SER A 362 5.82 13.59 13.83
N VAL A 363 6.27 12.74 12.90
CA VAL A 363 7.67 12.73 12.44
C VAL A 363 7.90 13.73 11.30
N LEU A 364 6.84 14.17 10.60
CA LEU A 364 6.93 15.22 9.58
C LEU A 364 7.21 16.61 10.15
N ASN A 365 6.86 16.86 11.41
CA ASN A 365 7.14 18.13 12.08
C ASN A 365 8.57 18.19 12.67
N ASN A 366 9.41 17.21 12.39
CA ASN A 366 10.80 17.22 12.81
C ASN A 366 11.67 17.64 11.62
N ASP A 367 12.74 18.39 11.88
CA ASP A 367 13.67 18.97 10.89
C ASP A 367 14.16 17.98 9.81
N ILE A 368 14.03 16.68 10.06
CA ILE A 368 14.42 15.60 9.15
C ILE A 368 13.60 15.61 7.86
N PHE A 369 12.30 15.94 7.93
CA PHE A 369 11.39 15.90 6.77
C PHE A 369 11.07 17.28 6.20
N GLU A 370 11.48 18.37 6.86
CA GLU A 370 11.33 19.74 6.34
C GLU A 370 12.27 20.04 5.17
N HIS A 371 13.29 19.21 4.95
CA HIS A 371 14.36 19.40 3.95
C HIS A 371 14.35 18.37 2.81
N ILE A 372 13.28 17.55 2.65
CA ILE A 372 13.16 16.54 1.57
C ILE A 372 12.37 17.09 0.40
#